data_2a5f230c3d56a85f83ea73adb832b321
#
_entry.id   2a5f230c3d56a85f83ea73adb832b321
#
_cell.length_a   1.000
_cell.length_b   1.000
_cell.length_c   1.000
_cell.angle_alpha   90.00
_cell.angle_beta   90.00
_cell.angle_gamma   90.00
#
_symmetry.space_group_name_H-M   'P 1'
#
loop_
_entity.id
_entity.type
_entity.pdbx_description
1 polymer ?
#
loop_
_entity_poly.entity_id
_entity_poly.type
_entity_poly.pdbx_seq_one_letter_code
_entity_poly.pdbx_strand_id
1 'polypeptide(L)'
;FIAPCKGGCPIEQDIPEYLELCRKGLYGPALKLITEKNALPFITGTICAHRCQGKCSRNFYEESVHIRDTKLLAAEKGYNALMASIKQPERVEGKRVAIVGGGPTGIAAAYFCARAGIETTIFERERKLGGVPRYVIPSFRISDEAIDKDIALMMKYGVEVKCGKPAPSVAELKEMGYTHILLATGAWKAGKLDIEGNVQGVIEWMKKEKKQVKPNLSGSIVVVGAGNTAMDAARVAKRMGAHATILYRRTKKFMPADEHELQLAIADGVEFIELAAPVRQAKGQLLCDRMVLGAPDESGRRSPVRSGEQFTIPCDLVLSAVGEQVDSDLMASNGIEMERKGPAFETNLEGVYCAGDAHRGPATVVEGIADAARFAEAVIGAPYEYEIPAQAFITEADAIAKHGILRMSGKCEGERCLQCSTICENCVDSCPNRANVAIVMPDESHQIVHIDKLCNECGNCTQFCPYASEPCHDKFTLFQTAEDMAESTNPGVLFLDGEHVRVRMADERDYDLSTSDNDLPVDIEALIFTLRDKYGYLFA
;
A
#
# COMPACT_ATOMS: atom_id res chain seq x y z
N PHE A 1 -8.92 0.74 17.66
CA PHE A 1 -8.47 -0.39 16.83
C PHE A 1 -7.72 0.11 15.59
N ILE A 2 -6.87 -0.75 15.01
CA ILE A 2 -6.18 -0.46 13.75
C ILE A 2 -6.82 -1.32 12.65
N ALA A 3 -7.49 -0.67 11.69
CA ALA A 3 -8.08 -1.41 10.58
C ALA A 3 -7.00 -2.11 9.73
N PRO A 4 -7.19 -3.38 9.30
CA PRO A 4 -6.21 -4.12 8.51
C PRO A 4 -5.83 -3.41 7.20
N CYS A 5 -6.76 -2.71 6.57
CA CYS A 5 -6.49 -1.91 5.39
C CYS A 5 -5.57 -0.70 5.67
N LYS A 6 -5.65 -0.09 6.88
CA LYS A 6 -4.72 0.95 7.34
C LYS A 6 -3.31 0.37 7.50
N GLY A 7 -3.17 -0.76 8.21
CA GLY A 7 -1.87 -1.45 8.36
C GLY A 7 -1.30 -1.99 7.04
N GLY A 8 -2.14 -2.26 6.04
CA GLY A 8 -1.71 -2.65 4.69
C GLY A 8 -1.31 -1.48 3.78
N CYS A 9 -1.49 -0.24 4.23
CA CYS A 9 -1.16 0.97 3.48
C CYS A 9 0.21 1.51 3.92
N PRO A 10 1.21 1.69 3.01
CA PRO A 10 2.52 2.20 3.39
C PRO A 10 2.53 3.58 4.07
N ILE A 11 1.47 4.37 3.89
CA ILE A 11 1.27 5.68 4.55
C ILE A 11 0.17 5.64 5.61
N GLU A 12 -0.27 4.46 6.02
CA GLU A 12 -1.26 4.25 7.09
C GLU A 12 -2.49 5.17 7.00
N GLN A 13 -3.07 5.27 5.79
CA GLN A 13 -4.24 6.10 5.54
C GLN A 13 -5.42 5.72 6.45
N ASP A 14 -6.15 6.72 6.92
CA ASP A 14 -7.35 6.57 7.75
C ASP A 14 -8.54 6.17 6.87
N ILE A 15 -8.48 4.92 6.39
CA ILE A 15 -9.34 4.40 5.33
C ILE A 15 -10.80 4.28 5.78
N PRO A 16 -11.14 3.64 6.91
CA PRO A 16 -12.52 3.56 7.38
C PRO A 16 -13.15 4.94 7.54
N GLU A 17 -12.37 5.88 8.07
CA GLU A 17 -12.80 7.22 8.40
C GLU A 17 -13.15 8.03 7.14
N TYR A 18 -12.29 8.04 6.12
CA TYR A 18 -12.65 8.77 4.88
C TYR A 18 -13.73 8.06 4.05
N LEU A 19 -13.83 6.72 4.14
CA LEU A 19 -14.94 5.99 3.52
C LEU A 19 -16.29 6.37 4.14
N GLU A 20 -16.33 6.55 5.47
CA GLU A 20 -17.51 6.99 6.16
C GLU A 20 -17.90 8.44 5.79
N LEU A 21 -16.91 9.34 5.70
CA LEU A 21 -17.16 10.70 5.20
C LEU A 21 -17.72 10.69 3.76
N CYS A 22 -17.16 9.84 2.89
CA CYS A 22 -17.69 9.64 1.53
C CYS A 22 -19.12 9.11 1.53
N ARG A 23 -19.45 8.16 2.41
CA ARG A 23 -20.80 7.61 2.58
C ARG A 23 -21.81 8.72 2.93
N LYS A 24 -21.39 9.65 3.78
CA LYS A 24 -22.20 10.83 4.18
C LYS A 24 -22.21 11.95 3.13
N GLY A 25 -21.54 11.77 1.97
CA GLY A 25 -21.42 12.79 0.93
C GLY A 25 -20.47 13.95 1.28
N LEU A 26 -19.70 13.84 2.37
CA LEU A 26 -18.78 14.85 2.87
C LEU A 26 -17.41 14.75 2.18
N TYR A 27 -17.39 14.89 0.85
CA TYR A 27 -16.18 14.69 0.04
C TYR A 27 -15.06 15.69 0.31
N GLY A 28 -15.37 16.92 0.68
CA GLY A 28 -14.37 17.94 1.07
C GLY A 28 -13.62 17.53 2.33
N PRO A 29 -14.29 17.24 3.45
CA PRO A 29 -13.68 16.67 4.66
C PRO A 29 -12.96 15.33 4.40
N ALA A 30 -13.52 14.45 3.55
CA ALA A 30 -12.86 13.18 3.18
C ALA A 30 -11.52 13.43 2.47
N LEU A 31 -11.49 14.32 1.48
CA LEU A 31 -10.26 14.64 0.78
C LEU A 31 -9.25 15.35 1.69
N LYS A 32 -9.70 16.24 2.58
CA LYS A 32 -8.83 16.87 3.59
C LYS A 32 -8.15 15.79 4.44
N LEU A 33 -8.92 14.83 4.97
CA LEU A 33 -8.38 13.72 5.76
C LEU A 33 -7.40 12.85 4.94
N ILE A 34 -7.73 12.55 3.70
CA ILE A 34 -6.82 11.82 2.80
C ILE A 34 -5.49 12.57 2.66
N THR A 35 -5.52 13.89 2.46
CA THR A 35 -4.32 14.70 2.20
C THR A 35 -3.48 14.96 3.44
N GLU A 36 -3.94 14.60 4.63
CA GLU A 36 -3.08 14.62 5.83
C GLU A 36 -1.87 13.68 5.68
N LYS A 37 -2.04 12.53 5.03
CA LYS A 37 -1.00 11.51 4.80
C LYS A 37 -0.66 11.28 3.33
N ASN A 38 -1.45 11.78 2.40
CA ASN A 38 -1.31 11.50 0.98
C ASN A 38 -1.30 12.78 0.14
N ALA A 39 -0.12 13.26 -0.17
CA ALA A 39 0.08 14.47 -0.95
C ALA A 39 -0.42 14.37 -2.41
N LEU A 40 -0.69 13.15 -2.91
CA LEU A 40 -0.95 12.85 -4.33
C LEU A 40 -2.26 12.05 -4.50
N PRO A 41 -3.42 12.59 -4.08
CA PRO A 41 -4.68 11.85 -4.06
C PRO A 41 -5.18 11.44 -5.45
N PHE A 42 -4.96 12.23 -6.51
CA PHE A 42 -5.34 11.89 -7.88
C PHE A 42 -4.43 10.80 -8.47
N ILE A 43 -3.10 10.95 -8.34
CA ILE A 43 -2.14 9.94 -8.81
C ILE A 43 -2.42 8.61 -8.11
N THR A 44 -2.51 8.61 -6.79
CA THR A 44 -2.74 7.37 -6.02
C THR A 44 -4.17 6.86 -6.13
N GLY A 45 -5.14 7.69 -6.40
CA GLY A 45 -6.51 7.30 -6.74
C GLY A 45 -6.58 6.53 -8.06
N THR A 46 -5.65 6.81 -8.97
CA THR A 46 -5.63 6.23 -10.32
C THR A 46 -4.72 5.01 -10.44
N ILE A 47 -3.46 5.10 -9.95
CA ILE A 47 -2.44 4.08 -10.22
C ILE A 47 -1.83 3.40 -8.98
N CYS A 48 -2.41 3.60 -7.79
CA CYS A 48 -1.96 2.89 -6.60
C CYS A 48 -2.18 1.37 -6.74
N ALA A 49 -1.20 0.57 -6.32
CA ALA A 49 -1.28 -0.89 -6.27
C ALA A 49 -2.27 -1.43 -5.21
N HIS A 50 -3.01 -0.57 -4.52
CA HIS A 50 -4.10 -0.83 -3.56
C HIS A 50 -3.91 -2.04 -2.64
N ARG A 51 -2.72 -2.24 -2.08
CA ARG A 51 -2.41 -3.33 -1.13
C ARG A 51 -3.38 -3.38 0.06
N CYS A 52 -3.95 -2.22 0.44
CA CYS A 52 -5.00 -2.13 1.45
C CYS A 52 -6.25 -2.97 1.11
N GLN A 53 -6.62 -3.09 -0.17
CA GLN A 53 -7.75 -3.91 -0.59
C GLN A 53 -7.49 -5.40 -0.36
N GLY A 54 -6.25 -5.86 -0.55
CA GLY A 54 -5.84 -7.23 -0.24
C GLY A 54 -5.87 -7.58 1.26
N LYS A 55 -5.85 -6.55 2.15
CA LYS A 55 -5.96 -6.71 3.61
C LYS A 55 -7.36 -6.40 4.14
N CYS A 56 -8.30 -6.05 3.28
CA CYS A 56 -9.66 -5.71 3.70
C CYS A 56 -10.38 -6.93 4.29
N SER A 57 -10.91 -6.81 5.52
CA SER A 57 -11.67 -7.87 6.18
C SER A 57 -12.91 -8.30 5.38
N ARG A 58 -13.39 -7.44 4.47
CA ARG A 58 -14.49 -7.78 3.57
C ARG A 58 -14.18 -9.00 2.68
N ASN A 59 -12.91 -9.27 2.42
CA ASN A 59 -12.48 -10.46 1.66
C ASN A 59 -12.90 -11.81 2.30
N PHE A 60 -13.31 -11.83 3.57
CA PHE A 60 -13.89 -13.02 4.20
C PHE A 60 -15.32 -13.32 3.74
N TYR A 61 -16.02 -12.34 3.16
CA TYR A 61 -17.43 -12.46 2.75
C TYR A 61 -17.58 -12.41 1.23
N GLU A 62 -16.87 -11.48 0.59
CA GLU A 62 -16.98 -11.20 -0.84
C GLU A 62 -15.71 -10.48 -1.32
N GLU A 63 -15.76 -9.71 -2.38
CA GLU A 63 -14.63 -8.88 -2.76
C GLU A 63 -14.42 -7.68 -1.81
N SER A 64 -13.20 -7.20 -1.72
CA SER A 64 -12.84 -6.04 -0.91
C SER A 64 -13.67 -4.79 -1.25
N VAL A 65 -13.74 -3.86 -0.32
CA VAL A 65 -14.19 -2.48 -0.60
C VAL A 65 -13.26 -1.86 -1.65
N HIS A 66 -13.82 -1.16 -2.65
CA HIS A 66 -13.08 -0.46 -3.69
C HIS A 66 -12.47 0.85 -3.16
N ILE A 67 -11.47 0.68 -2.29
CA ILE A 67 -10.83 1.76 -1.53
C ILE A 67 -10.18 2.78 -2.46
N ARG A 68 -9.46 2.30 -3.52
CA ARG A 68 -8.78 3.16 -4.48
C ARG A 68 -9.77 4.05 -5.24
N ASP A 69 -10.85 3.47 -5.72
CA ASP A 69 -11.85 4.18 -6.53
C ASP A 69 -12.62 5.19 -5.69
N THR A 70 -12.93 4.84 -4.42
CA THR A 70 -13.57 5.78 -3.48
C THR A 70 -12.65 6.94 -3.13
N LYS A 71 -11.34 6.70 -3.00
CA LYS A 71 -10.34 7.76 -2.80
C LYS A 71 -10.30 8.71 -4.00
N LEU A 72 -10.32 8.18 -5.22
CA LEU A 72 -10.40 9.00 -6.44
C LEU A 72 -11.68 9.82 -6.48
N LEU A 73 -12.82 9.21 -6.17
CA LEU A 73 -14.12 9.90 -6.07
C LEU A 73 -14.08 11.05 -5.06
N ALA A 74 -13.46 10.83 -3.89
CA ALA A 74 -13.26 11.88 -2.89
C ALA A 74 -12.38 13.02 -3.43
N ALA A 75 -11.30 12.68 -4.16
CA ALA A 75 -10.43 13.65 -4.79
C ALA A 75 -11.19 14.48 -5.83
N GLU A 76 -11.95 13.86 -6.73
CA GLU A 76 -12.69 14.55 -7.78
C GLU A 76 -13.77 15.47 -7.23
N LYS A 77 -14.58 14.99 -6.27
CA LYS A 77 -15.70 15.75 -5.72
C LYS A 77 -15.30 16.75 -4.62
N GLY A 78 -14.24 16.44 -3.87
CA GLY A 78 -13.76 17.28 -2.77
C GLY A 78 -12.76 18.36 -3.16
N TYR A 79 -12.18 18.30 -4.36
CA TYR A 79 -11.05 19.12 -4.79
C TYR A 79 -11.27 20.61 -4.61
N ASN A 80 -12.36 21.16 -5.16
CA ASN A 80 -12.62 22.59 -5.11
C ASN A 80 -12.81 23.09 -3.69
N ALA A 81 -13.49 22.32 -2.83
CA ALA A 81 -13.68 22.64 -1.44
C ALA A 81 -12.34 22.65 -0.67
N LEU A 82 -11.51 21.64 -0.89
CA LEU A 82 -10.18 21.59 -0.30
C LEU A 82 -9.32 22.76 -0.75
N MET A 83 -9.22 23.02 -2.07
CA MET A 83 -8.42 24.11 -2.62
C MET A 83 -8.84 25.49 -2.10
N ALA A 84 -10.14 25.70 -1.83
CA ALA A 84 -10.66 26.93 -1.26
C ALA A 84 -10.34 27.06 0.25
N SER A 85 -10.18 25.95 0.96
CA SER A 85 -9.93 25.92 2.41
C SER A 85 -8.46 26.10 2.80
N ILE A 86 -7.53 25.86 1.86
CA ILE A 86 -6.10 25.95 2.13
C ILE A 86 -5.68 27.40 2.42
N LYS A 87 -5.07 27.60 3.57
CA LYS A 87 -4.42 28.85 3.97
C LYS A 87 -2.91 28.68 3.93
N GLN A 88 -2.19 29.76 3.63
CA GLN A 88 -0.73 29.77 3.73
C GLN A 88 -0.33 29.59 5.21
N PRO A 89 0.54 28.63 5.52
CA PRO A 89 1.03 28.45 6.88
C PRO A 89 1.94 29.62 7.29
N GLU A 90 2.13 29.79 8.58
CA GLU A 90 3.16 30.69 9.10
C GLU A 90 4.55 30.16 8.72
N ARG A 91 5.43 31.08 8.30
CA ARG A 91 6.79 30.69 7.86
C ARG A 91 7.64 30.28 9.05
N VAL A 92 8.29 29.12 8.93
CA VAL A 92 9.31 28.67 9.87
C VAL A 92 10.66 29.26 9.48
N GLU A 93 11.26 30.06 10.36
CA GLU A 93 12.59 30.65 10.11
C GLU A 93 13.72 29.63 10.32
N GLY A 94 14.85 29.86 9.65
CA GLY A 94 16.05 29.06 9.80
C GLY A 94 16.06 27.72 9.08
N LYS A 95 14.95 27.33 8.43
CA LYS A 95 14.86 26.09 7.63
C LYS A 95 14.50 26.40 6.18
N ARG A 96 15.36 25.95 5.26
CA ARG A 96 15.13 26.04 3.81
C ARG A 96 15.43 24.68 3.16
N VAL A 97 14.49 24.18 2.40
CA VAL A 97 14.57 22.86 1.77
C VAL A 97 14.75 22.97 0.27
N ALA A 98 15.79 22.31 -0.25
CA ALA A 98 15.96 22.05 -1.68
C ALA A 98 15.60 20.59 -1.99
N ILE A 99 14.74 20.36 -2.98
CA ILE A 99 14.38 19.03 -3.44
C ILE A 99 14.87 18.86 -4.87
N VAL A 100 15.74 17.88 -5.07
CA VAL A 100 16.29 17.54 -6.39
C VAL A 100 15.47 16.38 -6.97
N GLY A 101 14.62 16.71 -7.94
CA GLY A 101 13.69 15.78 -8.59
C GLY A 101 12.23 16.08 -8.28
N GLY A 102 11.45 16.31 -9.33
CA GLY A 102 10.02 16.65 -9.28
C GLY A 102 9.11 15.46 -9.59
N GLY A 103 9.53 14.24 -9.22
CA GLY A 103 8.71 13.03 -9.24
C GLY A 103 7.77 12.94 -8.03
N PRO A 104 7.01 11.84 -7.87
CA PRO A 104 6.05 11.68 -6.77
C PRO A 104 6.63 11.93 -5.38
N THR A 105 7.80 11.38 -5.08
CA THR A 105 8.49 11.57 -3.79
C THR A 105 8.85 13.04 -3.57
N GLY A 106 9.40 13.71 -4.58
CA GLY A 106 9.78 15.13 -4.48
C GLY A 106 8.57 16.05 -4.31
N ILE A 107 7.48 15.82 -5.05
CA ILE A 107 6.23 16.57 -4.93
C ILE A 107 5.63 16.38 -3.54
N ALA A 108 5.60 15.13 -3.04
CA ALA A 108 5.07 14.83 -1.71
C ALA A 108 5.91 15.46 -0.59
N ALA A 109 7.25 15.41 -0.70
CA ALA A 109 8.14 16.04 0.27
C ALA A 109 7.95 17.56 0.30
N ALA A 110 7.83 18.19 -0.88
CA ALA A 110 7.53 19.63 -0.98
C ALA A 110 6.17 19.97 -0.35
N TYR A 111 5.15 19.15 -0.61
CA TYR A 111 3.84 19.32 -0.01
C TYR A 111 3.90 19.30 1.52
N PHE A 112 4.53 18.29 2.12
CA PHE A 112 4.59 18.16 3.57
C PHE A 112 5.44 19.25 4.23
N CYS A 113 6.62 19.57 3.67
CA CYS A 113 7.48 20.64 4.19
C CYS A 113 6.82 22.02 4.08
N ALA A 114 6.27 22.35 2.91
CA ALA A 114 5.63 23.65 2.70
C ALA A 114 4.35 23.82 3.53
N ARG A 115 3.57 22.75 3.71
CA ARG A 115 2.40 22.74 4.60
C ARG A 115 2.78 23.03 6.06
N ALA A 116 3.97 22.63 6.47
CA ALA A 116 4.53 22.95 7.79
C ALA A 116 5.18 24.35 7.86
N GLY A 117 5.04 25.19 6.83
CA GLY A 117 5.59 26.54 6.80
C GLY A 117 7.06 26.63 6.41
N ILE A 118 7.68 25.55 5.96
CA ILE A 118 9.10 25.53 5.58
C ILE A 118 9.28 25.99 4.13
N GLU A 119 10.17 26.95 3.91
CA GLU A 119 10.52 27.40 2.56
C GLU A 119 11.10 26.26 1.73
N THR A 120 10.40 25.91 0.64
CA THR A 120 10.73 24.72 -0.15
C THR A 120 10.83 25.05 -1.63
N THR A 121 11.92 24.61 -2.27
CA THR A 121 12.16 24.74 -3.70
C THR A 121 12.39 23.37 -4.33
N ILE A 122 11.66 23.05 -5.43
CA ILE A 122 11.91 21.87 -6.26
C ILE A 122 12.77 22.26 -7.48
N PHE A 123 13.83 21.50 -7.71
CA PHE A 123 14.67 21.56 -8.92
C PHE A 123 14.38 20.33 -9.78
N GLU A 124 13.86 20.55 -11.00
CA GLU A 124 13.48 19.47 -11.92
C GLU A 124 14.16 19.70 -13.30
N ARG A 125 14.85 18.66 -13.79
CA ARG A 125 15.53 18.72 -15.09
C ARG A 125 14.58 18.74 -16.29
N GLU A 126 13.41 18.13 -16.16
CA GLU A 126 12.37 18.13 -17.17
C GLU A 126 11.58 19.46 -17.15
N ARG A 127 10.81 19.72 -18.20
CA ARG A 127 10.03 20.96 -18.34
C ARG A 127 8.85 21.07 -17.36
N LYS A 128 8.36 19.95 -16.86
CA LYS A 128 7.23 19.87 -15.93
C LYS A 128 7.52 18.87 -14.83
N LEU A 129 6.92 19.06 -13.65
CA LEU A 129 6.91 18.07 -12.57
C LEU A 129 6.08 16.85 -12.96
N GLY A 130 6.23 15.75 -12.23
CA GLY A 130 5.44 14.54 -12.33
C GLY A 130 6.25 13.25 -12.48
N GLY A 131 7.54 13.34 -12.86
CA GLY A 131 8.43 12.17 -12.94
C GLY A 131 7.89 11.03 -13.81
N VAL A 132 8.09 9.78 -13.39
CA VAL A 132 7.64 8.57 -14.11
C VAL A 132 6.15 8.58 -14.45
N PRO A 133 5.22 8.97 -13.55
CA PRO A 133 3.80 9.09 -13.89
C PRO A 133 3.53 9.97 -15.12
N ARG A 134 4.22 11.10 -15.24
CA ARG A 134 4.03 12.01 -16.38
C ARG A 134 4.76 11.56 -17.63
N TYR A 135 5.99 11.09 -17.50
CA TYR A 135 6.86 10.92 -18.66
C TYR A 135 6.93 9.49 -19.20
N VAL A 136 6.52 8.50 -18.41
CA VAL A 136 6.65 7.08 -18.74
C VAL A 136 5.29 6.38 -18.72
N ILE A 137 4.52 6.47 -17.64
CA ILE A 137 3.24 5.77 -17.51
C ILE A 137 2.28 6.27 -18.62
N PRO A 138 1.62 5.36 -19.36
CA PRO A 138 0.76 5.72 -20.49
C PRO A 138 -0.40 6.63 -20.08
N SER A 139 -0.80 7.53 -21.00
CA SER A 139 -1.92 8.46 -20.75
C SER A 139 -3.28 7.77 -20.58
N PHE A 140 -3.45 6.55 -21.08
CA PHE A 140 -4.66 5.76 -20.85
C PHE A 140 -4.73 5.18 -19.41
N ARG A 141 -3.63 5.20 -18.66
CA ARG A 141 -3.60 4.82 -17.24
C ARG A 141 -3.74 6.03 -16.32
N ILE A 142 -3.07 7.12 -16.64
CA ILE A 142 -3.13 8.35 -15.86
C ILE A 142 -3.02 9.56 -16.79
N SER A 143 -3.96 10.50 -16.66
CA SER A 143 -3.95 11.74 -17.43
C SER A 143 -2.98 12.77 -16.85
N ASP A 144 -2.47 13.65 -17.71
CA ASP A 144 -1.68 14.80 -17.26
C ASP A 144 -2.49 15.73 -16.36
N GLU A 145 -3.80 15.84 -16.58
CA GLU A 145 -4.71 16.63 -15.75
C GLU A 145 -4.75 16.13 -14.29
N ALA A 146 -4.82 14.81 -14.08
CA ALA A 146 -4.78 14.23 -12.73
C ALA A 146 -3.48 14.58 -11.99
N ILE A 147 -2.34 14.51 -12.71
CA ILE A 147 -1.04 14.88 -12.16
C ILE A 147 -0.97 16.38 -11.86
N ASP A 148 -1.51 17.23 -12.75
CA ASP A 148 -1.51 18.68 -12.57
C ASP A 148 -2.38 19.12 -11.39
N LYS A 149 -3.46 18.41 -11.05
CA LYS A 149 -4.28 18.65 -9.86
C LYS A 149 -3.49 18.42 -8.56
N ASP A 150 -2.74 17.32 -8.48
CA ASP A 150 -1.88 17.06 -7.31
C ASP A 150 -0.75 18.08 -7.19
N ILE A 151 -0.15 18.49 -8.31
CA ILE A 151 0.87 19.56 -8.32
C ILE A 151 0.25 20.89 -7.87
N ALA A 152 -0.94 21.25 -8.37
CA ALA A 152 -1.61 22.48 -7.97
C ALA A 152 -1.96 22.50 -6.47
N LEU A 153 -2.28 21.34 -5.88
CA LEU A 153 -2.49 21.20 -4.44
C LEU A 153 -1.20 21.55 -3.65
N MET A 154 -0.06 21.00 -4.05
CA MET A 154 1.24 21.33 -3.47
C MET A 154 1.57 22.83 -3.64
N MET A 155 1.34 23.38 -4.83
CA MET A 155 1.63 24.79 -5.14
C MET A 155 0.83 25.78 -4.27
N LYS A 156 -0.32 25.37 -3.74
CA LYS A 156 -1.10 26.19 -2.81
C LYS A 156 -0.38 26.55 -1.52
N TYR A 157 0.64 25.79 -1.14
CA TYR A 157 1.46 26.05 0.04
C TYR A 157 2.70 26.90 -0.25
N GLY A 158 2.82 27.46 -1.47
CA GLY A 158 3.88 28.42 -1.81
C GLY A 158 5.22 27.79 -2.17
N VAL A 159 5.23 26.54 -2.64
CA VAL A 159 6.45 25.87 -3.14
C VAL A 159 6.98 26.57 -4.38
N GLU A 160 8.30 26.89 -4.38
CA GLU A 160 8.98 27.37 -5.58
C GLU A 160 9.38 26.20 -6.48
N VAL A 161 9.20 26.35 -7.80
CA VAL A 161 9.52 25.27 -8.77
C VAL A 161 10.45 25.80 -9.86
N LYS A 162 11.61 25.15 -10.04
CA LYS A 162 12.63 25.45 -11.04
C LYS A 162 12.77 24.25 -11.99
N CYS A 163 12.09 24.30 -13.14
CA CYS A 163 12.10 23.25 -14.15
C CYS A 163 13.00 23.54 -15.34
N GLY A 164 13.32 22.50 -16.11
CA GLY A 164 13.98 22.58 -17.43
C GLY A 164 15.49 22.70 -17.40
N LYS A 165 16.10 22.52 -16.23
CA LYS A 165 17.57 22.52 -16.04
C LYS A 165 17.96 21.48 -15.00
N PRO A 166 19.15 20.89 -15.11
CA PRO A 166 19.74 20.11 -14.02
C PRO A 166 19.78 20.93 -12.73
N ALA A 167 19.61 20.27 -11.59
CA ALA A 167 19.77 20.91 -10.29
C ALA A 167 21.23 21.35 -10.09
N PRO A 168 21.47 22.41 -9.31
CA PRO A 168 22.81 22.69 -8.79
C PRO A 168 23.36 21.51 -7.97
N SER A 169 24.69 21.44 -7.84
CA SER A 169 25.35 20.46 -6.97
C SER A 169 24.92 20.66 -5.50
N VAL A 170 25.13 19.66 -4.68
CA VAL A 170 24.86 19.74 -3.22
C VAL A 170 25.66 20.91 -2.60
N ALA A 171 26.90 21.13 -3.03
CA ALA A 171 27.73 22.23 -2.54
C ALA A 171 27.11 23.59 -2.89
N GLU A 172 26.74 23.81 -4.16
CA GLU A 172 26.09 25.04 -4.60
C GLU A 172 24.75 25.28 -3.90
N LEU A 173 23.95 24.24 -3.67
CA LEU A 173 22.70 24.37 -2.92
C LEU A 173 22.93 24.80 -1.47
N LYS A 174 23.98 24.30 -0.81
CA LYS A 174 24.38 24.75 0.53
C LYS A 174 24.84 26.22 0.51
N GLU A 175 25.64 26.64 -0.48
CA GLU A 175 26.03 28.04 -0.68
C GLU A 175 24.84 28.98 -0.93
N MET A 176 23.78 28.49 -1.59
CA MET A 176 22.52 29.21 -1.76
C MET A 176 21.68 29.31 -0.47
N GLY A 177 22.15 28.72 0.64
CA GLY A 177 21.53 28.80 1.96
C GLY A 177 20.44 27.76 2.21
N TYR A 178 20.39 26.68 1.44
CA TYR A 178 19.53 25.55 1.78
C TYR A 178 20.11 24.74 2.92
N THR A 179 19.33 24.57 3.98
CA THR A 179 19.73 23.83 5.19
C THR A 179 19.51 22.33 5.07
N HIS A 180 18.52 21.93 4.29
CA HIS A 180 18.19 20.53 4.04
C HIS A 180 18.03 20.30 2.54
N ILE A 181 18.62 19.22 2.04
CA ILE A 181 18.63 18.87 0.62
C ILE A 181 18.11 17.43 0.49
N LEU A 182 17.05 17.24 -0.27
CA LEU A 182 16.51 15.93 -0.57
C LEU A 182 16.83 15.53 -2.01
N LEU A 183 17.45 14.37 -2.20
CA LEU A 183 17.63 13.73 -3.49
C LEU A 183 16.47 12.76 -3.74
N ALA A 184 15.53 13.14 -4.61
CA ALA A 184 14.36 12.38 -5.02
C ALA A 184 14.38 12.12 -6.54
N THR A 185 15.57 11.77 -7.05
CA THR A 185 15.86 11.67 -8.50
C THR A 185 15.28 10.43 -9.18
N GLY A 186 14.78 9.46 -8.41
CA GLY A 186 14.21 8.23 -8.91
C GLY A 186 15.24 7.24 -9.48
N ALA A 187 14.75 6.21 -10.17
CA ALA A 187 15.54 5.17 -10.83
C ALA A 187 15.22 5.17 -12.34
N TRP A 188 16.03 5.86 -13.13
CA TRP A 188 15.79 6.10 -14.55
C TRP A 188 16.65 5.25 -15.49
N LYS A 189 17.72 4.62 -14.99
CA LYS A 189 18.57 3.75 -15.79
C LYS A 189 17.86 2.42 -16.00
N ALA A 190 17.65 2.02 -17.26
CA ALA A 190 17.14 0.69 -17.56
C ALA A 190 18.17 -0.38 -17.19
N GLY A 191 17.72 -1.49 -16.61
CA GLY A 191 18.53 -2.67 -16.40
C GLY A 191 19.05 -3.19 -17.75
N LYS A 192 20.33 -3.55 -17.81
CA LYS A 192 20.94 -4.07 -19.03
C LYS A 192 20.45 -5.48 -19.32
N LEU A 193 19.98 -5.68 -20.53
CA LEU A 193 19.79 -6.98 -21.13
C LEU A 193 20.95 -7.19 -22.12
N ASP A 194 21.90 -8.04 -21.75
CA ASP A 194 23.11 -8.27 -22.52
C ASP A 194 22.86 -9.36 -23.59
N ILE A 195 22.23 -8.96 -24.68
CA ILE A 195 22.01 -9.78 -25.87
C ILE A 195 22.31 -8.98 -27.13
N GLU A 196 22.74 -9.65 -28.19
CA GLU A 196 22.91 -9.04 -29.50
C GLU A 196 21.58 -8.73 -30.16
N GLY A 197 21.49 -7.61 -30.89
CA GLY A 197 20.36 -7.24 -31.71
C GLY A 197 19.80 -5.85 -31.45
N ASN A 198 18.58 -5.60 -31.93
CA ASN A 198 17.87 -4.34 -31.72
C ASN A 198 17.19 -4.33 -30.35
N VAL A 199 17.92 -3.90 -29.32
CA VAL A 199 17.49 -3.86 -27.93
C VAL A 199 17.42 -2.42 -27.44
N GLN A 200 16.30 -2.03 -26.82
CA GLN A 200 16.11 -0.70 -26.23
C GLN A 200 15.63 -0.82 -24.78
N GLY A 201 16.02 0.14 -23.95
CA GLY A 201 15.51 0.28 -22.59
C GLY A 201 14.02 0.69 -22.62
N VAL A 202 13.20 0.02 -21.83
CA VAL A 202 11.75 0.24 -21.81
C VAL A 202 11.40 1.67 -21.39
N ILE A 203 12.07 2.27 -20.43
CA ILE A 203 11.79 3.64 -19.95
C ILE A 203 12.04 4.67 -21.05
N GLU A 204 13.17 4.59 -21.76
CA GLU A 204 13.51 5.51 -22.84
C GLU A 204 12.53 5.37 -24.00
N TRP A 205 12.18 4.13 -24.35
CA TRP A 205 11.21 3.84 -25.39
C TRP A 205 9.84 4.40 -25.03
N MET A 206 9.31 4.12 -23.83
CA MET A 206 8.03 4.64 -23.34
C MET A 206 8.01 6.18 -23.32
N LYS A 207 9.08 6.81 -22.85
CA LYS A 207 9.22 8.28 -22.81
C LYS A 207 9.19 8.89 -24.21
N LYS A 208 9.78 8.22 -25.19
CA LYS A 208 9.78 8.63 -26.59
C LYS A 208 8.38 8.48 -27.20
N GLU A 209 7.77 7.31 -27.03
CA GLU A 209 6.45 7.01 -27.62
C GLU A 209 5.33 7.88 -27.02
N LYS A 210 5.39 8.21 -25.72
CA LYS A 210 4.42 9.11 -25.08
C LYS A 210 4.42 10.53 -25.68
N LYS A 211 5.52 10.97 -26.29
CA LYS A 211 5.63 12.26 -26.98
C LYS A 211 5.08 12.25 -28.41
N GLN A 212 4.81 11.09 -29.00
CA GLN A 212 4.34 10.97 -30.37
C GLN A 212 2.81 11.05 -30.46
N VAL A 213 2.30 11.89 -31.38
CA VAL A 213 0.86 12.15 -31.53
C VAL A 213 0.15 11.11 -32.41
N LYS A 214 0.87 10.34 -33.23
CA LYS A 214 0.31 9.29 -34.11
C LYS A 214 1.18 8.04 -34.08
N PRO A 215 0.71 6.99 -33.41
CA PRO A 215 1.37 5.72 -33.49
C PRO A 215 0.93 4.94 -34.73
N ASN A 216 1.89 4.47 -35.47
CA ASN A 216 1.68 3.45 -36.48
C ASN A 216 2.90 2.51 -36.39
N LEU A 217 2.97 1.77 -35.31
CA LEU A 217 3.99 0.73 -35.15
C LEU A 217 3.53 -0.50 -35.93
N SER A 218 4.36 -0.96 -36.83
CA SER A 218 4.20 -2.26 -37.50
C SER A 218 5.32 -3.19 -37.01
N GLY A 219 5.07 -4.50 -37.10
CA GLY A 219 6.05 -5.52 -36.71
C GLY A 219 5.82 -6.09 -35.31
N SER A 220 6.80 -6.86 -34.86
CA SER A 220 6.72 -7.64 -33.61
C SER A 220 7.66 -7.05 -32.56
N ILE A 221 7.10 -6.71 -31.40
CA ILE A 221 7.84 -6.18 -30.26
C ILE A 221 7.78 -7.20 -29.13
N VAL A 222 8.95 -7.59 -28.61
CA VAL A 222 9.07 -8.47 -27.47
C VAL A 222 9.53 -7.68 -26.25
N VAL A 223 8.74 -7.68 -25.20
CA VAL A 223 9.05 -7.04 -23.92
C VAL A 223 9.60 -8.09 -22.97
N VAL A 224 10.85 -7.97 -22.57
CA VAL A 224 11.53 -8.91 -21.67
C VAL A 224 11.41 -8.45 -20.23
N GLY A 225 10.61 -9.17 -19.45
CA GLY A 225 10.28 -8.86 -18.05
C GLY A 225 8.79 -9.02 -17.78
N ALA A 226 8.40 -9.02 -16.51
CA ALA A 226 6.99 -9.19 -16.11
C ALA A 226 6.61 -8.29 -14.90
N GLY A 227 7.19 -7.09 -14.81
CA GLY A 227 6.76 -6.04 -13.89
C GLY A 227 5.66 -5.15 -14.51
N ASN A 228 5.08 -4.24 -13.74
CA ASN A 228 4.06 -3.31 -14.22
C ASN A 228 4.55 -2.48 -15.42
N THR A 229 5.82 -2.08 -15.45
CA THR A 229 6.43 -1.38 -16.58
C THR A 229 6.41 -2.23 -17.87
N ALA A 230 6.63 -3.55 -17.75
CA ALA A 230 6.55 -4.46 -18.89
C ALA A 230 5.12 -4.58 -19.41
N MET A 231 4.12 -4.67 -18.52
CA MET A 231 2.69 -4.69 -18.88
C MET A 231 2.31 -3.42 -19.63
N ASP A 232 2.68 -2.25 -19.12
CA ASP A 232 2.41 -0.95 -19.73
C ASP A 232 3.05 -0.83 -21.12
N ALA A 233 4.32 -1.22 -21.26
CA ALA A 233 5.02 -1.15 -22.54
C ALA A 233 4.40 -2.06 -23.60
N ALA A 234 4.06 -3.30 -23.22
CA ALA A 234 3.40 -4.23 -24.15
C ALA A 234 2.01 -3.73 -24.59
N ARG A 235 1.24 -3.15 -23.66
CA ARG A 235 -0.06 -2.54 -23.97
C ARG A 235 0.07 -1.31 -24.89
N VAL A 236 1.08 -0.46 -24.66
CA VAL A 236 1.39 0.65 -25.55
C VAL A 236 1.73 0.12 -26.94
N ALA A 237 2.67 -0.82 -27.06
CA ALA A 237 3.05 -1.41 -28.34
C ALA A 237 1.84 -1.98 -29.10
N LYS A 238 0.98 -2.73 -28.40
CA LYS A 238 -0.24 -3.33 -28.97
C LYS A 238 -1.23 -2.28 -29.46
N ARG A 239 -1.51 -1.26 -28.64
CA ARG A 239 -2.43 -0.16 -28.99
C ARG A 239 -1.90 0.71 -30.12
N MET A 240 -0.58 0.72 -30.32
CA MET A 240 0.07 1.39 -31.45
C MET A 240 0.07 0.56 -32.73
N GLY A 241 -0.43 -0.66 -32.72
CA GLY A 241 -0.61 -1.53 -33.89
C GLY A 241 0.43 -2.63 -34.04
N ALA A 242 1.44 -2.72 -33.17
CA ALA A 242 2.43 -3.79 -33.20
C ALA A 242 1.87 -5.13 -32.66
N HIS A 243 2.48 -6.23 -33.08
CA HIS A 243 2.31 -7.50 -32.39
C HIS A 243 3.18 -7.49 -31.11
N ALA A 244 2.56 -7.51 -29.95
CA ALA A 244 3.28 -7.37 -28.67
C ALA A 244 3.28 -8.68 -27.88
N THR A 245 4.48 -9.13 -27.46
CA THR A 245 4.69 -10.33 -26.67
C THR A 245 5.50 -10.01 -25.42
N ILE A 246 5.02 -10.43 -24.25
CA ILE A 246 5.80 -10.41 -23.01
C ILE A 246 6.55 -11.73 -22.89
N LEU A 247 7.86 -11.66 -22.69
CA LEU A 247 8.73 -12.80 -22.46
C LEU A 247 9.21 -12.83 -21.03
N TYR A 248 8.89 -13.90 -20.29
CA TYR A 248 9.24 -14.00 -18.89
C TYR A 248 9.94 -15.32 -18.54
N ARG A 249 11.08 -15.22 -17.84
CA ARG A 249 11.91 -16.39 -17.48
C ARG A 249 11.35 -17.29 -16.37
N ARG A 250 10.26 -16.88 -15.69
CA ARG A 250 9.52 -17.66 -14.70
C ARG A 250 8.08 -17.86 -15.16
N THR A 251 7.21 -18.32 -14.25
CA THR A 251 5.76 -18.41 -14.51
C THR A 251 5.04 -17.16 -14.03
N LYS A 252 3.82 -16.93 -14.52
CA LYS A 252 2.92 -15.84 -14.09
C LYS A 252 2.75 -15.79 -12.58
N LYS A 253 2.73 -16.96 -11.91
CA LYS A 253 2.64 -17.06 -10.44
C LYS A 253 3.75 -16.28 -9.71
N PHE A 254 4.91 -16.13 -10.32
CA PHE A 254 6.09 -15.46 -9.73
C PHE A 254 6.39 -14.10 -10.35
N MET A 255 5.46 -13.56 -11.13
CA MET A 255 5.64 -12.23 -11.71
C MET A 255 5.53 -11.14 -10.64
N PRO A 256 6.30 -10.04 -10.77
CA PRO A 256 6.19 -8.91 -9.85
C PRO A 256 5.03 -7.95 -10.18
N ALA A 257 4.40 -8.06 -11.37
CA ALA A 257 3.25 -7.24 -11.73
C ALA A 257 1.99 -7.67 -10.99
N ASP A 258 1.08 -6.71 -10.78
CA ASP A 258 -0.26 -6.99 -10.28
C ASP A 258 -1.03 -7.89 -11.26
N GLU A 259 -1.80 -8.85 -10.74
CA GLU A 259 -2.65 -9.72 -11.55
C GLU A 259 -3.63 -8.92 -12.43
N HIS A 260 -4.18 -7.84 -11.90
CA HIS A 260 -5.07 -6.94 -12.65
C HIS A 260 -4.38 -6.34 -13.89
N GLU A 261 -3.11 -5.95 -13.79
CA GLU A 261 -2.35 -5.41 -14.93
C GLU A 261 -2.09 -6.47 -15.99
N LEU A 262 -1.84 -7.73 -15.59
CA LEU A 262 -1.75 -8.86 -16.50
C LEU A 262 -3.07 -9.08 -17.25
N GLN A 263 -4.19 -9.08 -16.54
CA GLN A 263 -5.52 -9.27 -17.16
C GLN A 263 -5.84 -8.16 -18.16
N LEU A 264 -5.48 -6.92 -17.85
CA LEU A 264 -5.64 -5.81 -18.79
C LEU A 264 -4.73 -5.95 -20.01
N ALA A 265 -3.51 -6.45 -19.87
CA ALA A 265 -2.61 -6.71 -20.99
C ALA A 265 -3.14 -7.82 -21.91
N ILE A 266 -3.66 -8.91 -21.33
CA ILE A 266 -4.30 -10.01 -22.06
C ILE A 266 -5.56 -9.51 -22.79
N ALA A 267 -6.38 -8.69 -22.15
CA ALA A 267 -7.58 -8.09 -22.76
C ALA A 267 -7.24 -7.17 -23.92
N ASP A 268 -6.14 -6.43 -23.87
CA ASP A 268 -5.62 -5.65 -25.00
C ASP A 268 -5.05 -6.54 -26.14
N GLY A 269 -4.93 -7.87 -25.92
CA GLY A 269 -4.44 -8.84 -26.91
C GLY A 269 -2.91 -8.97 -26.93
N VAL A 270 -2.24 -8.72 -25.81
CA VAL A 270 -0.82 -8.97 -25.61
C VAL A 270 -0.60 -10.48 -25.39
N GLU A 271 0.37 -11.06 -26.07
CA GLU A 271 0.80 -12.44 -25.82
C GLU A 271 1.74 -12.53 -24.62
N PHE A 272 1.67 -13.65 -23.90
CA PHE A 272 2.55 -13.88 -22.74
C PHE A 272 3.21 -15.25 -22.82
N ILE A 273 4.53 -15.27 -22.94
CA ILE A 273 5.36 -16.48 -22.99
C ILE A 273 6.08 -16.65 -21.66
N GLU A 274 5.75 -17.71 -20.95
CA GLU A 274 6.40 -18.12 -19.71
C GLU A 274 7.59 -19.02 -19.95
N LEU A 275 8.47 -19.11 -18.94
CA LEU A 275 9.62 -20.01 -18.94
C LEU A 275 10.50 -19.85 -20.19
N ALA A 276 10.79 -18.62 -20.56
CA ALA A 276 11.60 -18.28 -21.70
C ALA A 276 12.56 -17.13 -21.40
N ALA A 277 13.79 -17.24 -21.86
CA ALA A 277 14.81 -16.20 -21.75
C ALA A 277 15.39 -15.86 -23.14
N PRO A 278 15.60 -14.56 -23.45
CA PRO A 278 16.14 -14.17 -24.73
C PRO A 278 17.63 -14.50 -24.83
N VAL A 279 18.09 -14.87 -26.02
CA VAL A 279 19.49 -15.19 -26.31
C VAL A 279 20.09 -14.19 -27.30
N ARG A 280 19.43 -14.00 -28.45
CA ARG A 280 19.87 -13.10 -29.50
C ARG A 280 18.72 -12.72 -30.43
N GLN A 281 18.67 -11.44 -30.82
CA GLN A 281 17.73 -10.97 -31.84
C GLN A 281 18.48 -10.75 -33.15
N ALA A 282 18.00 -11.34 -34.22
CA ALA A 282 18.56 -11.16 -35.57
C ALA A 282 17.50 -11.46 -36.65
N LYS A 283 17.57 -10.76 -37.76
CA LYS A 283 16.74 -11.00 -38.97
C LYS A 283 15.23 -11.09 -38.68
N GLY A 284 14.70 -10.22 -37.81
CA GLY A 284 13.28 -10.19 -37.45
C GLY A 284 12.82 -11.33 -36.53
N GLN A 285 13.77 -12.02 -35.87
CA GLN A 285 13.48 -13.11 -34.94
C GLN A 285 14.28 -12.97 -33.65
N LEU A 286 13.71 -13.44 -32.55
CA LEU A 286 14.37 -13.59 -31.26
C LEU A 286 14.55 -15.08 -30.95
N LEU A 287 15.79 -15.50 -30.82
CA LEU A 287 16.15 -16.80 -30.31
C LEU A 287 15.99 -16.79 -28.79
N CYS A 288 15.31 -17.78 -28.26
CA CYS A 288 15.01 -17.91 -26.83
C CYS A 288 15.46 -19.28 -26.31
N ASP A 289 16.00 -19.30 -25.09
CA ASP A 289 16.17 -20.53 -24.30
C ASP A 289 14.84 -20.86 -23.59
N ARG A 290 14.45 -22.12 -23.64
CA ARG A 290 13.37 -22.61 -22.76
C ARG A 290 13.92 -22.80 -21.35
N MET A 291 13.14 -22.32 -20.38
CA MET A 291 13.53 -22.37 -18.98
C MET A 291 12.71 -23.41 -18.22
N VAL A 292 13.26 -23.91 -17.12
CA VAL A 292 12.56 -24.72 -16.11
C VAL A 292 12.79 -24.09 -14.74
N LEU A 293 11.89 -24.34 -13.80
CA LEU A 293 12.06 -23.86 -12.43
C LEU A 293 12.93 -24.86 -11.64
N GLY A 294 14.09 -24.42 -11.19
CA GLY A 294 14.99 -25.16 -10.31
C GLY A 294 14.48 -25.32 -8.89
N ALA A 295 15.36 -25.71 -7.97
CA ALA A 295 15.05 -25.79 -6.55
C ALA A 295 14.69 -24.40 -5.98
N PRO A 296 13.83 -24.33 -4.94
CA PRO A 296 13.55 -23.08 -4.24
C PRO A 296 14.80 -22.63 -3.47
N ASP A 297 15.03 -21.31 -3.42
CA ASP A 297 16.00 -20.66 -2.53
C ASP A 297 15.45 -20.55 -1.09
N GLU A 298 16.24 -19.98 -0.17
CA GLU A 298 15.85 -19.78 1.24
C GLU A 298 14.56 -18.97 1.41
N SER A 299 14.20 -18.16 0.43
CA SER A 299 12.93 -17.41 0.40
C SER A 299 11.76 -18.19 -0.20
N GLY A 300 11.96 -19.44 -0.58
CA GLY A 300 11.00 -20.28 -1.29
C GLY A 300 10.84 -19.95 -2.77
N ARG A 301 11.66 -19.06 -3.32
CA ARG A 301 11.61 -18.61 -4.71
C ARG A 301 12.44 -19.53 -5.59
N ARG A 302 11.81 -20.08 -6.63
CA ARG A 302 12.51 -20.95 -7.59
C ARG A 302 13.29 -20.14 -8.63
N SER A 303 14.56 -20.46 -8.79
CA SER A 303 15.43 -19.87 -9.81
C SER A 303 15.17 -20.50 -11.17
N PRO A 304 15.09 -19.69 -12.27
CA PRO A 304 14.95 -20.24 -13.62
C PRO A 304 16.28 -20.80 -14.10
N VAL A 305 16.25 -22.03 -14.66
CA VAL A 305 17.41 -22.76 -15.20
C VAL A 305 17.13 -23.08 -16.67
N ARG A 306 18.16 -23.04 -17.53
CA ARG A 306 18.03 -23.41 -18.94
C ARG A 306 17.73 -24.89 -19.07
N SER A 307 16.72 -25.27 -19.88
CA SER A 307 16.40 -26.69 -20.16
C SER A 307 17.35 -27.35 -21.18
N GLY A 308 18.07 -26.55 -21.97
CA GLY A 308 18.85 -26.98 -23.12
C GLY A 308 18.10 -26.90 -24.46
N GLU A 309 16.80 -26.66 -24.43
CA GLU A 309 15.98 -26.45 -25.63
C GLU A 309 15.95 -24.99 -26.03
N GLN A 310 15.93 -24.72 -27.35
CA GLN A 310 15.79 -23.37 -27.90
C GLN A 310 14.63 -23.30 -28.89
N PHE A 311 14.07 -22.12 -29.03
CA PHE A 311 13.01 -21.81 -30.01
C PHE A 311 13.13 -20.36 -30.46
N THR A 312 12.46 -20.02 -31.56
CA THR A 312 12.44 -18.66 -32.11
C THR A 312 11.03 -18.10 -32.14
N ILE A 313 10.92 -16.77 -31.94
CA ILE A 313 9.68 -16.01 -32.10
C ILE A 313 9.93 -14.80 -33.01
N PRO A 314 8.92 -14.29 -33.72
CA PRO A 314 9.02 -13.03 -34.47
C PRO A 314 9.38 -11.87 -33.55
N CYS A 315 10.39 -11.07 -33.92
CA CYS A 315 10.83 -9.94 -33.11
C CYS A 315 11.65 -8.93 -33.93
N ASP A 316 11.13 -7.74 -34.12
CA ASP A 316 11.84 -6.63 -34.76
C ASP A 316 12.53 -5.73 -33.75
N LEU A 317 11.97 -5.66 -32.53
CA LEU A 317 12.48 -4.85 -31.41
C LEU A 317 12.33 -5.61 -30.09
N VAL A 318 13.38 -5.65 -29.30
CA VAL A 318 13.36 -6.12 -27.92
C VAL A 318 13.33 -4.92 -26.97
N LEU A 319 12.34 -4.86 -26.06
CA LEU A 319 12.29 -3.89 -24.98
C LEU A 319 12.76 -4.55 -23.68
N SER A 320 13.84 -4.00 -23.11
CA SER A 320 14.38 -4.47 -21.83
C SER A 320 13.59 -3.86 -20.67
N ALA A 321 12.80 -4.69 -19.99
CA ALA A 321 12.04 -4.35 -18.77
C ALA A 321 12.48 -5.22 -17.58
N VAL A 322 13.80 -5.45 -17.46
CA VAL A 322 14.41 -6.33 -16.45
C VAL A 322 14.77 -5.62 -15.14
N GLY A 323 14.18 -4.49 -14.90
CA GLY A 323 14.32 -3.62 -13.73
C GLY A 323 14.94 -2.27 -14.09
N GLU A 324 14.70 -1.31 -13.24
CA GLU A 324 15.28 0.02 -13.31
C GLU A 324 16.41 0.14 -12.26
N GLN A 325 17.34 1.04 -12.49
CA GLN A 325 18.50 1.26 -11.62
C GLN A 325 18.62 2.75 -11.25
N VAL A 326 19.12 2.99 -10.05
CA VAL A 326 19.47 4.32 -9.57
C VAL A 326 20.69 4.86 -10.34
N ASP A 327 20.74 6.15 -10.55
CA ASP A 327 21.89 6.82 -11.16
C ASP A 327 23.02 7.00 -10.12
N SER A 328 23.87 5.98 -10.00
CA SER A 328 25.02 6.00 -9.09
C SER A 328 26.05 7.10 -9.40
N ASP A 329 26.12 7.53 -10.67
CA ASP A 329 27.09 8.55 -11.08
C ASP A 329 26.70 9.91 -10.52
N LEU A 330 25.40 10.21 -10.42
CA LEU A 330 24.91 11.43 -9.77
C LEU A 330 25.24 11.44 -8.27
N MET A 331 25.11 10.31 -7.59
CA MET A 331 25.48 10.21 -6.18
C MET A 331 26.98 10.38 -5.97
N ALA A 332 27.79 9.67 -6.74
CA ALA A 332 29.25 9.76 -6.66
C ALA A 332 29.78 11.17 -6.99
N SER A 333 29.22 11.86 -8.00
CA SER A 333 29.64 13.21 -8.37
C SER A 333 29.36 14.28 -7.29
N ASN A 334 28.42 14.00 -6.37
CA ASN A 334 28.13 14.83 -5.21
C ASN A 334 28.82 14.32 -3.92
N GLY A 335 29.70 13.31 -3.99
CA GLY A 335 30.39 12.74 -2.84
C GLY A 335 29.45 12.00 -1.87
N ILE A 336 28.33 11.49 -2.37
CA ILE A 336 27.31 10.83 -1.55
C ILE A 336 27.57 9.33 -1.53
N GLU A 337 27.79 8.82 -0.34
CA GLU A 337 27.81 7.40 -0.04
C GLU A 337 26.43 7.00 0.51
N MET A 338 25.85 5.97 -0.11
CA MET A 338 24.54 5.47 0.28
C MET A 338 24.73 4.39 1.36
N GLU A 339 24.76 4.76 2.62
CA GLU A 339 24.60 3.79 3.71
C GLU A 339 23.15 3.33 3.78
N ARG A 340 22.92 2.04 3.52
CA ARG A 340 21.59 1.42 3.62
C ARG A 340 21.10 1.20 5.07
N LYS A 341 21.81 1.74 6.06
CA LYS A 341 21.57 1.53 7.48
C LYS A 341 21.48 2.85 8.21
N GLY A 342 20.27 3.31 8.44
CA GLY A 342 20.01 4.46 9.31
C GLY A 342 18.55 4.90 9.27
N PRO A 343 18.02 5.52 10.33
CA PRO A 343 16.73 6.16 10.30
C PRO A 343 16.74 7.34 9.33
N ALA A 344 15.66 7.57 8.63
CA ALA A 344 15.36 8.77 7.85
C ALA A 344 16.18 9.04 6.57
N PHE A 345 16.85 8.03 5.98
CA PHE A 345 17.53 8.16 4.67
C PHE A 345 18.61 9.25 4.61
N GLU A 346 19.22 9.59 5.73
CA GLU A 346 20.38 10.49 5.77
C GLU A 346 21.55 9.88 4.99
N THR A 347 22.29 10.76 4.32
CA THR A 347 23.53 10.39 3.65
C THR A 347 24.73 10.67 4.58
N ASN A 348 25.94 10.38 4.11
CA ASN A 348 27.18 10.77 4.79
C ASN A 348 27.38 12.31 4.89
N LEU A 349 26.56 13.11 4.22
CA LEU A 349 26.64 14.57 4.22
C LEU A 349 25.54 15.16 5.11
N GLU A 350 25.92 15.90 6.14
CA GLU A 350 24.99 16.57 7.05
C GLU A 350 23.94 17.41 6.31
N GLY A 351 22.67 17.22 6.67
CA GLY A 351 21.52 17.90 6.05
C GLY A 351 21.19 17.43 4.64
N VAL A 352 21.80 16.34 4.16
CA VAL A 352 21.54 15.77 2.84
C VAL A 352 20.87 14.40 2.98
N TYR A 353 19.73 14.24 2.33
CA TYR A 353 18.87 13.08 2.40
C TYR A 353 18.64 12.47 1.01
N CYS A 354 18.34 11.18 0.96
CA CYS A 354 17.94 10.49 -0.26
C CYS A 354 16.68 9.68 0.00
N ALA A 355 15.65 9.77 -0.86
CA ALA A 355 14.37 9.11 -0.66
C ALA A 355 13.73 8.62 -1.95
N GLY A 356 12.70 7.77 -1.81
CA GLY A 356 12.00 7.13 -2.91
C GLY A 356 12.90 6.17 -3.69
N ASP A 357 12.61 6.00 -4.98
CA ASP A 357 13.35 5.06 -5.82
C ASP A 357 14.85 5.37 -5.93
N ALA A 358 15.25 6.63 -5.67
CA ALA A 358 16.66 7.02 -5.62
C ALA A 358 17.43 6.34 -4.47
N HIS A 359 16.73 6.01 -3.39
CA HIS A 359 17.29 5.33 -2.21
C HIS A 359 17.07 3.82 -2.25
N ARG A 360 15.83 3.39 -2.41
CA ARG A 360 15.41 1.98 -2.25
C ARG A 360 15.45 1.17 -3.54
N GLY A 361 15.63 1.81 -4.68
CA GLY A 361 15.35 1.22 -6.00
C GLY A 361 13.86 1.34 -6.36
N PRO A 362 13.45 0.80 -7.53
CA PRO A 362 12.09 0.90 -8.03
C PRO A 362 11.04 0.39 -7.03
N ALA A 363 10.07 1.25 -6.72
CA ALA A 363 9.01 0.98 -5.75
C ALA A 363 7.68 1.61 -6.19
N THR A 364 6.68 1.62 -5.30
CA THR A 364 5.39 2.23 -5.59
C THR A 364 5.38 3.73 -5.24
N VAL A 365 4.48 4.48 -5.88
CA VAL A 365 4.26 5.91 -5.57
C VAL A 365 3.97 6.12 -4.08
N VAL A 366 3.19 5.21 -3.47
CA VAL A 366 2.79 5.33 -2.05
C VAL A 366 3.98 5.14 -1.11
N GLU A 367 4.92 4.25 -1.44
CA GLU A 367 6.18 4.10 -0.69
C GLU A 367 7.05 5.35 -0.81
N GLY A 368 7.07 5.98 -1.99
CA GLY A 368 7.72 7.27 -2.19
C GLY A 368 7.08 8.40 -1.36
N ILE A 369 5.76 8.38 -1.17
CA ILE A 369 5.06 9.33 -0.28
C ILE A 369 5.41 9.05 1.19
N ALA A 370 5.51 7.79 1.60
CA ALA A 370 5.94 7.43 2.96
C ALA A 370 7.35 7.95 3.27
N ASP A 371 8.27 7.81 2.32
CA ASP A 371 9.62 8.33 2.45
C ASP A 371 9.63 9.87 2.54
N ALA A 372 8.80 10.53 1.73
CA ALA A 372 8.64 11.97 1.73
C ALA A 372 8.10 12.50 3.07
N ALA A 373 7.15 11.79 3.68
CA ALA A 373 6.61 12.13 5.00
C ALA A 373 7.69 12.02 6.09
N ARG A 374 8.45 10.92 6.11
CA ARG A 374 9.57 10.74 7.05
C ARG A 374 10.64 11.81 6.89
N PHE A 375 10.99 12.19 5.66
CA PHE A 375 11.90 13.29 5.41
C PHE A 375 11.35 14.60 6.00
N ALA A 376 10.07 14.91 5.74
CA ALA A 376 9.46 16.12 6.27
C ALA A 376 9.44 16.13 7.81
N GLU A 377 9.11 15.00 8.45
CA GLU A 377 9.18 14.86 9.91
C GLU A 377 10.59 15.09 10.46
N ALA A 378 11.63 14.57 9.79
CA ALA A 378 13.01 14.82 10.15
C ALA A 378 13.38 16.32 10.05
N VAL A 379 12.92 17.01 9.00
CA VAL A 379 13.12 18.45 8.83
C VAL A 379 12.34 19.27 9.86
N ILE A 380 11.09 18.89 10.13
CA ILE A 380 10.21 19.54 11.12
C ILE A 380 10.75 19.32 12.54
N GLY A 381 11.26 18.14 12.83
CA GLY A 381 11.75 17.70 14.14
C GLY A 381 10.65 17.09 15.02
N ALA A 382 9.47 16.85 14.48
CA ALA A 382 8.33 16.20 15.14
C ALA A 382 7.42 15.51 14.13
N PRO A 383 6.64 14.48 14.54
CA PRO A 383 5.58 13.92 13.74
C PRO A 383 4.52 14.99 13.42
N TYR A 384 3.90 14.86 12.26
CA TYR A 384 2.80 15.75 11.87
C TYR A 384 1.50 15.29 12.55
N GLU A 385 0.92 16.16 13.37
CA GLU A 385 -0.34 15.93 14.06
C GLU A 385 -1.53 16.51 13.28
N TYR A 386 -2.65 15.80 13.27
CA TYR A 386 -3.91 16.22 12.67
C TYR A 386 -5.10 15.58 13.38
N GLU A 387 -6.27 16.18 13.25
CA GLU A 387 -7.51 15.68 13.83
C GLU A 387 -8.38 14.98 12.78
N ILE A 388 -8.92 13.83 13.15
CA ILE A 388 -9.93 13.13 12.36
C ILE A 388 -11.29 13.75 12.69
N PRO A 389 -12.07 14.23 11.68
CA PRO A 389 -13.36 14.83 11.93
C PRO A 389 -14.33 13.88 12.66
N ALA A 390 -15.06 14.37 13.66
CA ALA A 390 -16.00 13.56 14.45
C ALA A 390 -17.04 12.83 13.57
N GLN A 391 -17.41 13.41 12.44
CA GLN A 391 -18.33 12.80 11.45
C GLN A 391 -17.77 11.54 10.78
N ALA A 392 -16.46 11.27 10.90
CA ALA A 392 -15.83 10.07 10.37
C ALA A 392 -16.08 8.82 11.22
N PHE A 393 -16.53 9.00 12.45
CA PHE A 393 -16.77 7.89 13.39
C PHE A 393 -18.24 7.46 13.38
N ILE A 394 -18.45 6.20 13.73
CA ILE A 394 -19.77 5.57 13.94
C ILE A 394 -19.76 4.78 15.24
N THR A 395 -20.92 4.38 15.71
CA THR A 395 -21.08 3.49 16.86
C THR A 395 -20.70 2.05 16.51
N GLU A 396 -20.41 1.21 17.52
CA GLU A 396 -20.17 -0.23 17.32
C GLU A 396 -21.40 -0.90 16.71
N ALA A 397 -22.60 -0.58 17.17
CA ALA A 397 -23.84 -1.11 16.62
C ALA A 397 -24.00 -0.81 15.12
N ASP A 398 -23.68 0.43 14.69
CA ASP A 398 -23.69 0.80 13.27
C ASP A 398 -22.62 0.02 12.47
N ALA A 399 -21.44 -0.23 13.06
CA ALA A 399 -20.39 -1.00 12.41
C ALA A 399 -20.81 -2.45 12.16
N ILE A 400 -21.44 -3.08 13.16
CA ILE A 400 -21.93 -4.46 13.06
C ILE A 400 -23.05 -4.59 12.03
N ALA A 401 -23.97 -3.62 11.97
CA ALA A 401 -25.05 -3.61 10.98
C ALA A 401 -24.52 -3.64 9.53
N LYS A 402 -23.28 -3.20 9.30
CA LYS A 402 -22.65 -3.22 7.97
C LYS A 402 -22.19 -4.61 7.51
N HIS A 403 -22.08 -5.60 8.39
CA HIS A 403 -21.70 -6.97 8.00
C HIS A 403 -22.69 -7.59 7.01
N GLY A 404 -23.98 -7.29 7.16
CA GLY A 404 -25.05 -7.78 6.26
C GLY A 404 -25.16 -7.06 4.92
N ILE A 405 -24.38 -5.99 4.66
CA ILE A 405 -24.47 -5.20 3.43
C ILE A 405 -23.51 -5.75 2.38
N LEU A 406 -24.03 -6.45 1.39
CA LEU A 406 -23.26 -7.02 0.29
C LEU A 406 -23.23 -6.09 -0.94
N ARG A 407 -22.28 -6.30 -1.84
CA ARG A 407 -22.14 -5.53 -3.10
C ARG A 407 -23.41 -5.55 -3.95
N MET A 408 -24.07 -6.68 -4.03
CA MET A 408 -25.32 -6.86 -4.80
C MET A 408 -26.47 -6.02 -4.27
N SER A 409 -26.39 -5.44 -3.08
CA SER A 409 -27.43 -4.57 -2.52
C SER A 409 -27.55 -3.20 -3.19
N GLY A 410 -26.64 -2.85 -4.11
CA GLY A 410 -26.57 -1.54 -4.76
C GLY A 410 -26.13 -0.39 -3.83
N LYS A 411 -25.58 -0.71 -2.67
CA LYS A 411 -25.06 0.26 -1.71
C LYS A 411 -23.71 0.80 -2.14
N CYS A 412 -23.37 2.01 -1.67
CA CYS A 412 -22.06 2.60 -1.93
C CYS A 412 -20.94 1.88 -1.16
N GLU A 413 -19.70 2.07 -1.59
CA GLU A 413 -18.54 1.40 -0.98
C GLU A 413 -18.35 1.74 0.51
N GLY A 414 -18.72 2.95 0.95
CA GLY A 414 -18.72 3.32 2.36
C GLY A 414 -19.72 2.55 3.21
N GLU A 415 -20.85 2.10 2.63
CA GLU A 415 -21.80 1.21 3.31
C GLU A 415 -21.22 -0.19 3.52
N ARG A 416 -20.45 -0.67 2.56
CA ARG A 416 -19.78 -1.98 2.62
C ARG A 416 -18.59 -2.02 3.57
N CYS A 417 -18.02 -0.88 3.94
CA CYS A 417 -16.89 -0.80 4.87
C CYS A 417 -17.31 -1.25 6.28
N LEU A 418 -16.63 -2.28 6.82
CA LEU A 418 -16.92 -2.85 8.14
C LEU A 418 -16.47 -1.95 9.30
N GLN A 419 -15.80 -0.83 9.04
CA GLN A 419 -15.31 0.11 10.07
C GLN A 419 -14.42 -0.56 11.13
N CYS A 420 -13.43 -1.33 10.68
CA CYS A 420 -12.55 -2.11 11.55
C CYS A 420 -11.68 -1.25 12.50
N SER A 421 -11.70 0.08 12.37
CA SER A 421 -11.13 1.01 13.36
C SER A 421 -12.05 1.23 14.57
N THR A 422 -13.36 0.98 14.42
CA THR A 422 -14.35 1.06 15.50
C THR A 422 -14.44 -0.26 16.24
N ILE A 423 -14.51 -1.37 15.51
CA ILE A 423 -14.58 -2.72 16.05
C ILE A 423 -13.72 -3.68 15.21
N CYS A 424 -13.00 -4.59 15.87
CA CYS A 424 -12.21 -5.61 15.18
C CYS A 424 -12.69 -7.01 15.55
N GLU A 425 -13.27 -7.71 14.58
CA GLU A 425 -13.73 -9.10 14.70
C GLU A 425 -12.99 -10.05 13.73
N ASN A 426 -11.79 -9.69 13.28
CA ASN A 426 -11.04 -10.51 12.32
C ASN A 426 -10.82 -11.95 12.77
N CYS A 427 -10.59 -12.17 14.07
CA CYS A 427 -10.42 -13.52 14.61
C CYS A 427 -11.73 -14.31 14.64
N VAL A 428 -12.87 -13.64 14.72
CA VAL A 428 -14.21 -14.26 14.59
C VAL A 428 -14.45 -14.64 13.13
N ASP A 429 -14.23 -13.68 12.22
CA ASP A 429 -14.50 -13.83 10.80
C ASP A 429 -13.60 -14.88 10.13
N SER A 430 -12.33 -14.93 10.52
CA SER A 430 -11.34 -15.85 9.94
C SER A 430 -11.38 -17.27 10.54
N CYS A 431 -12.11 -17.49 11.64
CA CYS A 431 -12.15 -18.79 12.30
C CYS A 431 -13.05 -19.78 11.56
N PRO A 432 -12.51 -20.86 10.94
CA PRO A 432 -13.31 -21.84 10.20
C PRO A 432 -14.22 -22.66 11.11
N ASN A 433 -13.81 -22.85 12.37
CA ASN A 433 -14.52 -23.66 13.36
C ASN A 433 -15.46 -22.84 14.24
N ARG A 434 -15.55 -21.50 14.04
CA ARG A 434 -16.34 -20.61 14.90
C ARG A 434 -15.95 -20.65 16.39
N ALA A 435 -14.70 -20.97 16.67
CA ALA A 435 -14.18 -21.02 18.04
C ALA A 435 -14.00 -19.63 18.68
N ASN A 436 -13.89 -18.55 17.88
CA ASN A 436 -13.95 -17.19 18.39
C ASN A 436 -15.34 -16.61 18.14
N VAL A 437 -15.97 -16.09 19.17
CA VAL A 437 -17.34 -15.56 19.13
C VAL A 437 -17.38 -14.15 19.69
N ALA A 438 -18.04 -13.23 18.99
CA ALA A 438 -18.31 -11.89 19.51
C ALA A 438 -19.53 -11.92 20.45
N ILE A 439 -19.34 -11.45 21.66
CA ILE A 439 -20.35 -11.35 22.72
C ILE A 439 -20.79 -9.90 22.81
N VAL A 440 -22.09 -9.63 22.66
CA VAL A 440 -22.67 -8.28 22.83
C VAL A 440 -22.91 -8.07 24.32
N MET A 441 -22.22 -7.09 24.87
CA MET A 441 -22.30 -6.72 26.29
C MET A 441 -23.56 -5.87 26.56
N PRO A 442 -23.97 -5.71 27.83
CA PRO A 442 -25.13 -4.88 28.18
C PRO A 442 -25.04 -3.40 27.81
N ASP A 443 -23.84 -2.87 27.71
CA ASP A 443 -23.53 -1.49 27.27
C ASP A 443 -23.37 -1.36 25.75
N GLU A 444 -23.78 -2.40 24.99
CA GLU A 444 -23.64 -2.51 23.52
C GLU A 444 -22.19 -2.62 23.01
N SER A 445 -21.19 -2.72 23.89
CA SER A 445 -19.82 -3.06 23.51
C SER A 445 -19.68 -4.53 23.14
N HIS A 446 -18.57 -4.89 22.49
CA HIS A 446 -18.29 -6.24 22.04
C HIS A 446 -17.03 -6.79 22.71
N GLN A 447 -17.15 -8.03 23.23
CA GLN A 447 -16.04 -8.83 23.71
C GLN A 447 -15.88 -10.09 22.85
N ILE A 448 -14.64 -10.46 22.57
CA ILE A 448 -14.36 -11.72 21.85
C ILE A 448 -14.04 -12.79 22.88
N VAL A 449 -14.83 -13.86 22.88
CA VAL A 449 -14.62 -15.04 23.71
C VAL A 449 -14.14 -16.19 22.81
N HIS A 450 -13.14 -16.90 23.29
CA HIS A 450 -12.65 -18.13 22.67
C HIS A 450 -13.38 -19.34 23.25
N ILE A 451 -13.82 -20.27 22.42
CA ILE A 451 -14.49 -21.51 22.83
C ILE A 451 -13.50 -22.67 22.60
N ASP A 452 -12.92 -23.16 23.66
CA ASP A 452 -11.84 -24.15 23.63
C ASP A 452 -12.21 -25.39 22.80
N LYS A 453 -13.34 -26.03 23.12
CA LYS A 453 -13.84 -27.25 22.46
C LYS A 453 -13.98 -27.14 20.93
N LEU A 454 -14.16 -25.93 20.40
CA LEU A 454 -14.33 -25.71 18.95
C LEU A 454 -13.00 -25.41 18.26
N CYS A 455 -11.94 -25.15 19.02
CA CYS A 455 -10.64 -24.81 18.47
C CYS A 455 -9.85 -26.06 18.06
N ASN A 456 -9.22 -26.01 16.90
CA ASN A 456 -8.23 -27.00 16.45
C ASN A 456 -6.85 -26.38 16.21
N GLU A 457 -6.60 -25.21 16.78
CA GLU A 457 -5.32 -24.47 16.71
C GLU A 457 -4.77 -24.32 15.29
N CYS A 458 -5.65 -24.12 14.30
CA CYS A 458 -5.26 -24.00 12.89
C CYS A 458 -4.44 -22.74 12.56
N GLY A 459 -4.31 -21.78 13.50
CA GLY A 459 -3.53 -20.55 13.33
C GLY A 459 -4.16 -19.46 12.47
N ASN A 460 -5.34 -19.67 11.86
CA ASN A 460 -5.97 -18.66 10.99
C ASN A 460 -6.22 -17.33 11.72
N CYS A 461 -6.73 -17.37 12.96
CA CYS A 461 -6.98 -16.17 13.74
C CYS A 461 -5.70 -15.36 14.03
N THR A 462 -4.58 -16.03 14.26
CA THR A 462 -3.24 -15.43 14.43
C THR A 462 -2.76 -14.82 13.11
N GLN A 463 -2.89 -15.56 12.00
CA GLN A 463 -2.44 -15.13 10.68
C GLN A 463 -3.12 -13.83 10.21
N PHE A 464 -4.39 -13.65 10.55
CA PHE A 464 -5.18 -12.49 10.15
C PHE A 464 -5.31 -11.42 11.25
N CYS A 465 -4.67 -11.62 12.41
CA CYS A 465 -4.67 -10.62 13.48
C CYS A 465 -3.81 -9.40 13.12
N PRO A 466 -4.37 -8.18 13.07
CA PRO A 466 -3.61 -6.96 12.76
C PRO A 466 -2.69 -6.52 13.92
N TYR A 467 -2.84 -7.13 15.11
CA TYR A 467 -2.08 -6.80 16.33
C TYR A 467 -0.96 -7.82 16.63
N ALA A 468 -0.73 -8.78 15.75
CA ALA A 468 0.20 -9.89 15.99
C ALA A 468 -0.08 -10.65 17.30
N SER A 469 -1.36 -10.75 17.70
CA SER A 469 -1.85 -11.52 18.83
C SER A 469 -2.17 -12.95 18.39
N GLU A 470 -2.21 -13.85 19.34
CA GLU A 470 -2.65 -15.25 19.17
C GLU A 470 -4.05 -15.45 19.79
N PRO A 471 -5.14 -15.09 19.08
CA PRO A 471 -6.47 -15.05 19.67
C PRO A 471 -6.98 -16.36 20.28
N CYS A 472 -6.47 -17.51 19.82
CA CYS A 472 -6.76 -18.80 20.44
C CYS A 472 -6.13 -18.98 21.82
N HIS A 473 -5.12 -18.15 22.18
CA HIS A 473 -4.44 -18.16 23.47
C HIS A 473 -4.69 -16.88 24.27
N ASP A 474 -4.83 -15.75 23.62
CA ASP A 474 -4.90 -14.43 24.27
C ASP A 474 -6.32 -14.03 24.69
N LYS A 475 -7.36 -14.67 24.12
CA LYS A 475 -8.75 -14.30 24.41
C LYS A 475 -9.28 -15.04 25.64
N PHE A 476 -10.18 -14.36 26.38
CA PHE A 476 -10.90 -14.99 27.47
C PHE A 476 -11.63 -16.23 26.95
N THR A 477 -11.33 -17.39 27.55
CA THR A 477 -11.72 -18.71 27.04
C THR A 477 -12.90 -19.28 27.80
N LEU A 478 -13.88 -19.81 27.10
CA LEU A 478 -14.97 -20.60 27.64
C LEU A 478 -14.59 -22.09 27.58
N PHE A 479 -14.37 -22.68 28.73
CA PHE A 479 -14.08 -24.11 28.87
C PHE A 479 -15.36 -24.93 29.06
N GLN A 480 -15.37 -26.16 28.54
CA GLN A 480 -16.49 -27.08 28.70
C GLN A 480 -16.31 -28.02 29.89
N THR A 481 -15.08 -28.41 30.18
CA THR A 481 -14.74 -29.32 31.23
C THR A 481 -13.57 -28.83 32.08
N ALA A 482 -13.42 -29.38 33.28
CA ALA A 482 -12.25 -29.11 34.13
C ALA A 482 -10.96 -29.68 33.53
N GLU A 483 -11.04 -30.70 32.70
CA GLU A 483 -9.91 -31.29 31.97
C GLU A 483 -9.42 -30.34 30.88
N ASP A 484 -10.31 -29.78 30.04
CA ASP A 484 -9.98 -28.79 29.03
C ASP A 484 -9.28 -27.56 29.68
N MET A 485 -9.84 -27.10 30.81
CA MET A 485 -9.26 -25.99 31.54
C MET A 485 -7.87 -26.32 32.09
N ALA A 486 -7.66 -27.54 32.60
CA ALA A 486 -6.38 -27.99 33.16
C ALA A 486 -5.29 -28.16 32.08
N GLU A 487 -5.66 -28.52 30.86
CA GLU A 487 -4.74 -28.68 29.71
C GLU A 487 -4.38 -27.36 29.06
N SER A 488 -5.14 -26.28 29.31
CA SER A 488 -4.92 -24.93 28.76
C SER A 488 -4.23 -24.00 29.77
N THR A 489 -3.53 -23.01 29.28
CA THR A 489 -2.98 -21.88 30.06
C THR A 489 -3.78 -20.59 29.90
N ASN A 490 -4.83 -20.60 29.08
CA ASN A 490 -5.62 -19.41 28.75
C ASN A 490 -6.35 -18.86 29.97
N PRO A 491 -6.51 -17.53 30.09
CA PRO A 491 -7.49 -16.95 31.01
C PRO A 491 -8.89 -17.35 30.54
N GLY A 492 -9.81 -17.60 31.47
CA GLY A 492 -11.14 -18.02 31.04
C GLY A 492 -12.05 -18.47 32.18
N VAL A 493 -13.20 -19.00 31.79
CA VAL A 493 -14.26 -19.45 32.72
C VAL A 493 -14.74 -20.86 32.38
N LEU A 494 -15.01 -21.62 33.40
CA LEU A 494 -15.72 -22.89 33.39
C LEU A 494 -16.99 -22.75 34.26
N PHE A 495 -18.17 -22.97 33.67
CA PHE A 495 -19.42 -23.06 34.43
C PHE A 495 -19.51 -24.43 35.12
N LEU A 496 -19.52 -24.43 36.46
CA LEU A 496 -19.65 -25.65 37.26
C LEU A 496 -21.13 -26.04 37.39
N ASP A 497 -21.97 -25.01 37.50
CA ASP A 497 -23.44 -25.08 37.45
C ASP A 497 -24.03 -23.71 37.10
N GLY A 498 -25.33 -23.48 37.36
CA GLY A 498 -26.00 -22.20 37.02
C GLY A 498 -25.58 -21.01 37.88
N GLU A 499 -24.98 -21.25 39.03
CA GLU A 499 -24.60 -20.23 40.02
C GLU A 499 -23.12 -20.25 40.37
N HIS A 500 -22.39 -21.31 40.06
CA HIS A 500 -20.96 -21.45 40.41
C HIS A 500 -20.10 -21.51 39.15
N VAL A 501 -19.01 -20.76 39.16
CA VAL A 501 -18.02 -20.74 38.08
C VAL A 501 -16.60 -20.85 38.61
N ARG A 502 -15.73 -21.47 37.83
CA ARG A 502 -14.29 -21.41 38.03
C ARG A 502 -13.70 -20.43 37.03
N VAL A 503 -12.98 -19.44 37.51
CA VAL A 503 -12.36 -18.41 36.70
C VAL A 503 -10.85 -18.45 36.86
N ARG A 504 -10.15 -18.45 35.73
CA ARG A 504 -8.70 -18.31 35.67
C ARG A 504 -8.35 -16.95 35.07
N MET A 505 -7.63 -16.14 35.84
CA MET A 505 -6.97 -14.90 35.43
C MET A 505 -5.46 -15.05 35.68
N ALA A 506 -4.91 -14.40 36.72
CA ALA A 506 -3.54 -14.63 37.18
C ALA A 506 -3.45 -15.89 38.07
N ASP A 507 -4.53 -16.24 38.72
CA ASP A 507 -4.76 -17.45 39.54
C ASP A 507 -6.12 -18.06 39.16
N GLU A 508 -6.40 -19.25 39.69
CA GLU A 508 -7.63 -19.98 39.44
C GLU A 508 -8.46 -20.04 40.71
N ARG A 509 -9.70 -19.59 40.66
CA ARG A 509 -10.62 -19.52 41.80
C ARG A 509 -12.04 -19.86 41.41
N ASP A 510 -12.76 -20.47 42.39
CA ASP A 510 -14.20 -20.70 42.27
C ASP A 510 -14.98 -19.52 42.86
N TYR A 511 -16.02 -19.10 42.16
CA TYR A 511 -16.89 -17.99 42.51
C TYR A 511 -18.35 -18.41 42.53
N ASP A 512 -19.10 -17.85 43.49
CA ASP A 512 -20.56 -17.98 43.59
C ASP A 512 -21.20 -16.72 43.03
N LEU A 513 -21.87 -16.85 41.90
CA LEU A 513 -22.53 -15.74 41.18
C LEU A 513 -23.86 -15.30 41.84
N SER A 514 -24.36 -16.06 42.84
CA SER A 514 -25.57 -15.69 43.59
C SER A 514 -25.29 -14.62 44.65
N THR A 515 -24.00 -14.39 44.98
CA THR A 515 -23.56 -13.40 45.96
C THR A 515 -22.98 -12.16 45.29
N SER A 516 -23.32 -10.99 45.81
CA SER A 516 -22.79 -9.70 45.34
C SER A 516 -21.38 -9.37 45.86
N ASP A 517 -20.78 -10.23 46.64
CA ASP A 517 -19.50 -10.02 47.34
C ASP A 517 -18.43 -10.97 46.73
N ASN A 518 -18.18 -10.83 45.45
CA ASN A 518 -17.13 -11.52 44.74
C ASN A 518 -16.04 -10.54 44.29
N ASP A 519 -14.78 -10.94 44.39
CA ASP A 519 -13.60 -10.12 44.02
C ASP A 519 -13.33 -10.12 42.51
N LEU A 520 -14.31 -10.48 41.67
CA LEU A 520 -14.15 -10.46 40.22
C LEU A 520 -14.02 -9.03 39.69
N PRO A 521 -13.13 -8.78 38.74
CA PRO A 521 -13.14 -7.52 37.99
C PRO A 521 -14.50 -7.28 37.33
N VAL A 522 -15.03 -6.07 37.44
CA VAL A 522 -16.38 -5.69 36.99
C VAL A 522 -16.65 -6.11 35.53
N ASP A 523 -15.66 -5.94 34.64
CA ASP A 523 -15.79 -6.31 33.22
C ASP A 523 -15.88 -7.83 33.02
N ILE A 524 -15.16 -8.61 33.80
CA ILE A 524 -15.18 -10.07 33.75
C ILE A 524 -16.48 -10.61 34.33
N GLU A 525 -16.94 -10.05 35.44
CA GLU A 525 -18.23 -10.37 36.03
C GLU A 525 -19.36 -10.12 35.04
N ALA A 526 -19.39 -8.94 34.43
CA ALA A 526 -20.39 -8.58 33.42
C ALA A 526 -20.36 -9.53 32.20
N LEU A 527 -19.16 -9.95 31.76
CA LEU A 527 -18.99 -10.91 30.67
C LEU A 527 -19.54 -12.29 31.07
N ILE A 528 -19.22 -12.80 32.26
CA ILE A 528 -19.69 -14.10 32.73
C ILE A 528 -21.22 -14.12 32.86
N PHE A 529 -21.84 -13.09 33.44
CA PHE A 529 -23.29 -12.96 33.49
C PHE A 529 -23.91 -12.92 32.09
N THR A 530 -23.29 -12.16 31.16
CA THR A 530 -23.77 -12.09 29.79
C THR A 530 -23.70 -13.43 29.10
N LEU A 531 -22.60 -14.18 29.27
CA LEU A 531 -22.45 -15.54 28.73
C LEU A 531 -23.54 -16.45 29.30
N ARG A 532 -23.74 -16.46 30.62
CA ARG A 532 -24.77 -17.30 31.26
C ARG A 532 -26.17 -16.99 30.73
N ASP A 533 -26.55 -15.72 30.73
CA ASP A 533 -27.94 -15.28 30.53
C ASP A 533 -28.34 -15.24 29.06
N LYS A 534 -27.42 -14.93 28.15
CA LYS A 534 -27.72 -14.74 26.72
C LYS A 534 -27.07 -15.77 25.80
N TYR A 535 -25.96 -16.36 26.21
CA TYR A 535 -25.14 -17.23 25.36
C TYR A 535 -24.97 -18.65 25.93
N GLY A 536 -25.87 -19.09 26.81
CA GLY A 536 -25.84 -20.41 27.44
C GLY A 536 -25.73 -21.58 26.47
N TYR A 537 -26.16 -21.40 25.21
CA TYR A 537 -26.02 -22.40 24.16
C TYR A 537 -24.56 -22.67 23.73
N LEU A 538 -23.61 -21.83 24.11
CA LEU A 538 -22.20 -22.02 23.77
C LEU A 538 -21.52 -23.08 24.66
N PHE A 539 -22.12 -23.40 25.81
CA PHE A 539 -21.58 -24.37 26.78
C PHE A 539 -22.60 -25.46 27.16
N ALA A 540 -23.70 -25.58 26.40
CA ALA A 540 -24.71 -26.63 26.56
C ALA A 540 -24.30 -27.96 25.91
#